data_aaaf7ee3c32f4a56496bb641b219b618
#
_entry.id   aaaf7ee3c32f4a56496bb641b219b618
#
_cell.length_a   1.000
_cell.length_b   1.000
_cell.length_c   1.000
_cell.angle_alpha   90.00
_cell.angle_beta   90.00
_cell.angle_gamma   90.00
#
_symmetry.space_group_name_H-M   'P 1'
#
loop_
_entity.id
_entity.type
_entity.pdbx_description
1 polymer ?
#
loop_
_entity_poly.entity_id
_entity_poly.type
_entity_poly.pdbx_seq_one_letter_code
_entity_poly.pdbx_strand_id
1 'polypeptide(L)'
;IPSDKGMFGYESSHDVMVWMNGEFMRVAIVAAGGTTAGNTMMVDMSGQGCSLVDDWRAVFATMQDLDVRITRADTALDLLEGFTLDQFDDLYFAGEFNCGGRIPSRRYVEGGNSHNPHSNGRTLYLGKKANGKELCIYEKGRQLGNPDSEWLRIEIRFGNRDRVIPHDIVLDPTKYF
;
A
#
# COMPACT_ATOMS: atom_id res chain seq x y z
N ILE A 1 -10.32 10.54 -16.89
CA ILE A 1 -11.20 11.72 -16.66
C ILE A 1 -10.30 12.80 -16.08
N PRO A 2 -10.22 14.00 -16.70
CA PRO A 2 -9.46 15.11 -16.15
C PRO A 2 -10.04 15.54 -14.80
N SER A 3 -9.16 15.86 -13.85
CA SER A 3 -9.54 16.56 -12.62
C SER A 3 -9.09 18.01 -12.76
N ASP A 4 -9.97 18.96 -12.50
CA ASP A 4 -9.65 20.40 -12.53
C ASP A 4 -8.72 20.82 -11.38
N LYS A 5 -8.37 19.89 -10.50
CA LYS A 5 -7.42 20.11 -9.39
C LYS A 5 -6.30 19.08 -9.46
N GLY A 6 -5.07 19.57 -9.47
CA GLY A 6 -3.90 18.73 -9.32
C GLY A 6 -3.87 18.03 -7.97
N MET A 7 -3.26 16.84 -7.91
CA MET A 7 -3.04 16.07 -6.69
C MET A 7 -1.56 16.04 -6.34
N PHE A 8 -1.25 15.88 -5.05
CA PHE A 8 0.13 15.72 -4.56
C PHE A 8 1.10 16.87 -4.91
N GLY A 9 0.58 18.08 -5.12
CA GLY A 9 1.38 19.25 -5.51
C GLY A 9 1.61 19.40 -7.01
N TYR A 10 1.01 18.54 -7.82
CA TYR A 10 0.99 18.66 -9.29
C TYR A 10 -0.11 19.62 -9.75
N GLU A 11 0.08 20.20 -10.93
CA GLU A 11 -0.87 21.16 -11.53
C GLU A 11 -2.11 20.46 -12.10
N SER A 12 -1.93 19.29 -12.68
CA SER A 12 -3.02 18.50 -13.27
C SER A 12 -2.98 17.05 -12.81
N SER A 13 -4.13 16.40 -12.82
CA SER A 13 -4.23 14.96 -12.59
C SER A 13 -5.33 14.33 -13.45
N HIS A 14 -5.14 13.05 -13.78
CA HIS A 14 -6.06 12.27 -14.60
C HIS A 14 -6.24 10.90 -13.97
N ASP A 15 -7.49 10.49 -13.80
CA ASP A 15 -7.82 9.14 -13.41
C ASP A 15 -7.71 8.19 -14.61
N VAL A 16 -7.00 7.09 -14.42
CA VAL A 16 -6.98 5.96 -15.36
C VAL A 16 -8.09 5.00 -14.95
N MET A 17 -9.06 4.85 -15.82
CA MET A 17 -10.26 4.05 -15.57
C MET A 17 -10.28 2.80 -16.45
N VAL A 18 -10.72 1.69 -15.89
CA VAL A 18 -10.96 0.43 -16.62
C VAL A 18 -12.40 0.02 -16.41
N TRP A 19 -13.06 -0.43 -17.50
CA TRP A 19 -14.40 -0.99 -17.41
C TRP A 19 -14.33 -2.45 -16.97
N MET A 20 -14.87 -2.75 -15.78
CA MET A 20 -14.91 -4.09 -15.21
C MET A 20 -16.23 -4.32 -14.48
N ASN A 21 -16.79 -5.52 -14.63
CA ASN A 21 -18.00 -5.93 -13.90
C ASN A 21 -19.20 -4.96 -14.01
N GLY A 22 -19.32 -4.26 -15.16
CA GLY A 22 -20.44 -3.35 -15.41
C GLY A 22 -20.23 -1.91 -14.90
N GLU A 23 -19.04 -1.57 -14.41
CA GLU A 23 -18.71 -0.22 -13.92
C GLU A 23 -17.30 0.22 -14.30
N PHE A 24 -17.07 1.54 -14.27
CA PHE A 24 -15.73 2.11 -14.41
C PHE A 24 -15.03 2.13 -13.07
N MET A 25 -13.88 1.48 -13.00
CA MET A 25 -13.03 1.45 -11.82
C MET A 25 -11.74 2.21 -12.05
N ARG A 26 -11.36 3.06 -11.08
CA ARG A 26 -10.09 3.76 -11.12
C ARG A 26 -8.97 2.82 -10.72
N VAL A 27 -8.02 2.62 -11.61
CA VAL A 27 -6.87 1.73 -11.42
C VAL A 27 -5.56 2.47 -11.19
N ALA A 28 -5.46 3.71 -11.68
CA ALA A 28 -4.31 4.58 -11.42
C ALA A 28 -4.68 6.06 -11.49
N ILE A 29 -3.77 6.90 -11.02
CA ILE A 29 -3.78 8.35 -11.20
C ILE A 29 -2.47 8.72 -11.88
N VAL A 30 -2.56 9.56 -12.91
CA VAL A 30 -1.40 10.21 -13.52
C VAL A 30 -1.49 11.70 -13.21
N ALA A 31 -0.45 12.25 -12.59
CA ALA A 31 -0.38 13.66 -12.25
C ALA A 31 0.89 14.28 -12.85
N ALA A 32 0.79 15.51 -13.35
CA ALA A 32 1.89 16.14 -14.05
C ALA A 32 1.86 17.67 -13.89
N GLY A 33 3.01 18.30 -14.17
CA GLY A 33 3.18 19.74 -14.24
C GLY A 33 3.28 20.42 -12.87
N GLY A 34 3.53 21.72 -12.94
CA GLY A 34 3.66 22.59 -11.77
C GLY A 34 5.08 22.70 -11.22
N THR A 35 5.45 23.90 -10.84
CA THR A 35 6.78 24.20 -10.30
C THR A 35 7.05 23.56 -8.95
N THR A 36 6.01 23.37 -8.14
CA THR A 36 6.09 22.74 -6.81
C THR A 36 6.56 21.29 -6.90
N ALA A 37 6.14 20.56 -7.95
CA ALA A 37 6.52 19.18 -8.22
C ALA A 37 7.76 19.07 -9.13
N GLY A 38 8.47 20.19 -9.39
CA GLY A 38 9.71 20.19 -10.18
C GLY A 38 9.52 19.79 -11.64
N ASN A 39 8.35 20.08 -12.24
CA ASN A 39 7.98 19.70 -13.60
C ASN A 39 8.09 18.20 -13.89
N THR A 40 7.89 17.38 -12.87
CA THR A 40 7.89 15.92 -13.00
C THR A 40 6.48 15.40 -13.34
N MET A 41 6.41 14.10 -13.58
CA MET A 41 5.16 13.35 -13.70
C MET A 41 5.16 12.23 -12.67
N MET A 42 3.99 11.92 -12.15
CA MET A 42 3.78 10.82 -11.19
C MET A 42 2.70 9.88 -11.72
N VAL A 43 2.93 8.60 -11.51
CA VAL A 43 1.91 7.56 -11.66
C VAL A 43 1.70 6.92 -10.30
N ASP A 44 0.47 6.94 -9.78
CA ASP A 44 0.06 6.23 -8.57
C ASP A 44 -0.92 5.13 -8.97
N MET A 45 -0.47 3.87 -8.83
CA MET A 45 -1.24 2.69 -9.21
C MET A 45 -1.83 2.03 -7.97
N SER A 46 -3.13 1.77 -7.99
CA SER A 46 -3.80 1.02 -6.91
C SER A 46 -3.41 -0.46 -6.95
N GLY A 47 -3.62 -1.18 -5.82
CA GLY A 47 -3.40 -2.64 -5.80
C GLY A 47 -4.23 -3.38 -6.88
N GLN A 48 -5.44 -2.87 -7.18
CA GLN A 48 -6.26 -3.39 -8.27
C GLN A 48 -5.66 -3.07 -9.64
N GLY A 49 -5.09 -1.88 -9.83
CA GLY A 49 -4.34 -1.56 -11.05
C GLY A 49 -3.14 -2.48 -11.22
N CYS A 50 -2.41 -2.75 -10.13
CA CYS A 50 -1.28 -3.68 -10.16
C CYS A 50 -1.70 -5.11 -10.57
N SER A 51 -2.90 -5.57 -10.19
CA SER A 51 -3.39 -6.91 -10.56
C SER A 51 -3.79 -7.03 -12.04
N LEU A 52 -3.90 -5.92 -12.77
CA LEU A 52 -4.22 -5.88 -14.19
C LEU A 52 -2.97 -5.76 -15.08
N VAL A 53 -1.79 -5.70 -14.50
CA VAL A 53 -0.54 -5.66 -15.28
C VAL A 53 -0.17 -7.08 -15.73
N ASP A 54 -0.20 -7.30 -17.03
CA ASP A 54 0.11 -8.60 -17.64
C ASP A 54 1.63 -8.87 -17.70
N ASP A 55 2.43 -7.81 -17.86
CA ASP A 55 3.89 -7.93 -18.03
C ASP A 55 4.65 -6.91 -17.15
N TRP A 56 4.99 -7.33 -15.95
CA TRP A 56 5.81 -6.55 -15.04
C TRP A 56 7.26 -6.36 -15.52
N ARG A 57 7.78 -7.21 -16.43
CA ARG A 57 9.11 -7.04 -17.01
C ARG A 57 9.15 -5.86 -17.98
N ALA A 58 8.07 -5.70 -18.78
CA ALA A 58 7.93 -4.52 -19.63
C ALA A 58 7.81 -3.23 -18.82
N VAL A 59 7.07 -3.26 -17.70
CA VAL A 59 6.99 -2.13 -16.76
C VAL A 59 8.38 -1.81 -16.19
N PHE A 60 9.09 -2.83 -15.70
CA PHE A 60 10.44 -2.67 -15.16
C PHE A 60 11.41 -2.05 -16.19
N ALA A 61 11.41 -2.54 -17.43
CA ALA A 61 12.26 -2.00 -18.50
C ALA A 61 11.92 -0.53 -18.78
N THR A 62 10.64 -0.17 -18.86
CA THR A 62 10.19 1.21 -19.02
C THR A 62 10.64 2.11 -17.87
N MET A 63 10.57 1.60 -16.65
CA MET A 63 11.05 2.35 -15.46
C MET A 63 12.55 2.61 -15.53
N GLN A 64 13.33 1.67 -16.04
CA GLN A 64 14.78 1.84 -16.25
C GLN A 64 15.08 2.87 -17.34
N ASP A 65 14.40 2.77 -18.49
CA ASP A 65 14.59 3.66 -19.62
C ASP A 65 14.26 5.12 -19.31
N LEU A 66 13.25 5.33 -18.46
CA LEU A 66 12.79 6.65 -18.04
C LEU A 66 13.45 7.17 -16.77
N ASP A 67 14.38 6.43 -16.18
CA ASP A 67 15.01 6.73 -14.89
C ASP A 67 13.97 7.08 -13.80
N VAL A 68 12.92 6.26 -13.71
CA VAL A 68 11.81 6.47 -12.77
C VAL A 68 12.29 6.29 -11.34
N ARG A 69 11.86 7.16 -10.44
CA ARG A 69 12.05 7.00 -9.00
C ARG A 69 10.79 6.49 -8.33
N ILE A 70 10.87 5.32 -7.70
CA ILE A 70 9.77 4.84 -6.87
C ILE A 70 9.74 5.66 -5.57
N THR A 71 8.62 6.33 -5.30
CA THR A 71 8.42 7.11 -4.08
C THR A 71 7.71 6.33 -2.99
N ARG A 72 6.94 5.31 -3.39
CA ARG A 72 6.24 4.38 -2.51
C ARG A 72 6.06 3.04 -3.21
N ALA A 73 6.21 1.96 -2.46
CA ALA A 73 5.80 0.63 -2.85
C ALA A 73 5.19 -0.08 -1.64
N ASP A 74 4.06 -0.74 -1.84
CA ASP A 74 3.40 -1.53 -0.82
C ASP A 74 3.41 -2.99 -1.32
N THR A 75 4.13 -3.87 -0.62
CA THR A 75 4.08 -5.32 -0.87
C THR A 75 3.03 -5.94 0.04
N ALA A 76 2.25 -6.89 -0.47
CA ALA A 76 1.14 -7.48 0.29
C ALA A 76 1.17 -9.00 0.26
N LEU A 77 0.85 -9.60 1.40
CA LEU A 77 0.61 -11.02 1.59
C LEU A 77 -0.78 -11.22 2.18
N ASP A 78 -1.56 -12.09 1.57
CA ASP A 78 -2.89 -12.46 2.04
C ASP A 78 -2.85 -13.79 2.80
N LEU A 79 -3.35 -13.78 4.04
CA LEU A 79 -3.59 -14.94 4.87
C LEU A 79 -5.10 -15.15 4.93
N LEU A 80 -5.60 -16.18 4.25
CA LEU A 80 -7.04 -16.37 4.05
C LEU A 80 -7.72 -17.02 5.26
N GLU A 81 -6.98 -17.82 6.03
CA GLU A 81 -7.48 -18.55 7.20
C GLU A 81 -6.35 -18.89 8.18
N GLY A 82 -6.72 -19.27 9.39
CA GLY A 82 -5.80 -19.83 10.39
C GLY A 82 -4.97 -18.81 11.17
N PHE A 83 -5.17 -17.52 10.93
CA PHE A 83 -4.47 -16.43 11.62
C PHE A 83 -5.44 -15.38 12.14
N THR A 84 -5.10 -14.78 13.28
CA THR A 84 -5.84 -13.66 13.84
C THR A 84 -4.93 -12.46 14.06
N LEU A 85 -5.51 -11.27 14.08
CA LEU A 85 -4.74 -10.05 14.36
C LEU A 85 -4.14 -10.06 15.76
N ASP A 86 -4.84 -10.69 16.72
CA ASP A 86 -4.38 -10.79 18.10
C ASP A 86 -3.10 -11.62 18.24
N GLN A 87 -2.93 -12.70 17.44
CA GLN A 87 -1.68 -13.46 17.41
C GLN A 87 -0.49 -12.59 16.97
N PHE A 88 -0.66 -11.70 16.00
CA PHE A 88 0.39 -10.76 15.59
C PHE A 88 0.68 -9.72 16.65
N ASP A 89 -0.33 -9.29 17.38
CA ASP A 89 -0.16 -8.37 18.51
C ASP A 89 0.58 -9.03 19.67
N ASP A 90 0.28 -10.29 19.97
CA ASP A 90 1.01 -11.09 20.96
C ASP A 90 2.48 -11.30 20.57
N LEU A 91 2.77 -11.57 19.29
CA LEU A 91 4.13 -11.64 18.76
C LEU A 91 4.89 -10.30 18.91
N TYR A 92 4.21 -9.17 18.77
CA TYR A 92 4.83 -7.88 19.05
C TYR A 92 5.26 -7.75 20.52
N PHE A 93 4.39 -8.12 21.45
CA PHE A 93 4.73 -8.08 22.88
C PHE A 93 5.77 -9.11 23.29
N ALA A 94 5.86 -10.23 22.56
CA ALA A 94 6.92 -11.22 22.72
C ALA A 94 8.27 -10.75 22.15
N GLY A 95 8.30 -9.63 21.41
CA GLY A 95 9.52 -9.07 20.86
C GLY A 95 9.95 -9.62 19.51
N GLU A 96 9.11 -10.42 18.85
CA GLU A 96 9.42 -11.09 17.58
C GLU A 96 9.61 -10.09 16.41
N PHE A 97 9.09 -8.86 16.54
CA PHE A 97 9.29 -7.79 15.55
C PHE A 97 10.49 -6.87 15.86
N ASN A 98 11.31 -7.19 16.84
CA ASN A 98 12.47 -6.38 17.19
C ASN A 98 13.57 -6.55 16.14
N CYS A 99 14.01 -5.44 15.55
CA CYS A 99 15.07 -5.41 14.56
C CYS A 99 16.34 -4.81 15.17
N GLY A 100 17.40 -5.63 15.33
CA GLY A 100 18.68 -5.19 15.86
C GLY A 100 18.56 -4.56 17.26
N GLY A 101 17.72 -5.11 18.14
CA GLY A 101 17.47 -4.62 19.50
C GLY A 101 16.58 -3.38 19.58
N ARG A 102 16.07 -2.87 18.45
CA ARG A 102 15.15 -1.72 18.44
C ARG A 102 13.71 -2.21 18.36
N ILE A 103 12.87 -1.78 19.28
CA ILE A 103 11.44 -2.05 19.32
C ILE A 103 10.74 -1.08 18.35
N PRO A 104 9.99 -1.58 17.33
CA PRO A 104 9.22 -0.70 16.45
C PRO A 104 8.07 -0.04 17.23
N SER A 105 7.69 1.18 16.84
CA SER A 105 6.49 1.79 17.39
C SER A 105 5.25 1.01 16.98
N ARG A 106 4.31 0.84 17.91
CA ARG A 106 3.04 0.16 17.70
C ARG A 106 1.89 1.16 17.68
N ARG A 107 0.96 0.97 16.78
CA ARG A 107 -0.33 1.64 16.76
C ARG A 107 -1.40 0.62 16.40
N TYR A 108 -2.36 0.45 17.27
CA TYR A 108 -3.51 -0.42 17.07
C TYR A 108 -4.74 0.46 16.82
N VAL A 109 -5.48 0.17 15.76
CA VAL A 109 -6.66 0.93 15.35
C VAL A 109 -7.84 -0.02 15.22
N GLU A 110 -8.93 0.35 15.84
CA GLU A 110 -10.21 -0.37 15.75
C GLU A 110 -11.16 0.47 14.89
N GLY A 111 -11.67 -0.13 13.83
CA GLY A 111 -12.65 0.50 12.96
C GLY A 111 -14.07 0.12 13.36
N GLY A 112 -14.92 1.11 13.63
CA GLY A 112 -16.29 0.88 14.02
C GLY A 112 -16.90 2.07 14.75
N ASN A 113 -18.03 1.83 15.43
CA ASN A 113 -18.70 2.82 16.26
C ASN A 113 -19.08 2.22 17.61
N SER A 114 -19.65 3.02 18.52
CA SER A 114 -20.02 2.61 19.89
C SER A 114 -21.01 1.43 19.96
N HIS A 115 -21.82 1.22 18.91
CA HIS A 115 -22.81 0.14 18.85
C HIS A 115 -22.26 -1.11 18.15
N ASN A 116 -21.27 -0.94 17.28
CA ASN A 116 -20.63 -2.03 16.56
C ASN A 116 -19.11 -1.76 16.45
N PRO A 117 -18.39 -1.93 17.56
CA PRO A 117 -16.95 -1.85 17.58
C PRO A 117 -16.40 -2.95 16.65
N HIS A 118 -15.38 -2.64 15.88
CA HIS A 118 -14.75 -3.55 14.90
C HIS A 118 -15.55 -3.83 13.61
N SER A 119 -16.68 -3.12 13.36
CA SER A 119 -17.46 -3.33 12.13
C SER A 119 -16.67 -3.14 10.84
N ASN A 120 -15.65 -2.27 10.86
CA ASN A 120 -14.77 -2.01 9.72
C ASN A 120 -13.41 -2.73 9.82
N GLY A 121 -13.29 -3.68 10.76
CA GLY A 121 -12.07 -4.41 11.03
C GLY A 121 -11.07 -3.64 11.88
N ARG A 122 -10.03 -4.36 12.31
CA ARG A 122 -8.93 -3.86 13.14
C ARG A 122 -7.66 -3.79 12.30
N THR A 123 -6.74 -2.91 12.71
CA THR A 123 -5.45 -2.74 12.03
C THR A 123 -4.32 -2.55 13.04
N LEU A 124 -3.28 -3.33 12.91
CA LEU A 124 -2.02 -3.20 13.64
C LEU A 124 -0.96 -2.57 12.73
N TYR A 125 -0.38 -1.46 13.17
CA TYR A 125 0.75 -0.82 12.49
C TYR A 125 2.00 -0.97 13.35
N LEU A 126 3.10 -1.41 12.74
CA LEU A 126 4.41 -1.49 13.37
C LEU A 126 5.42 -0.67 12.56
N GLY A 127 6.17 0.18 13.26
CA GLY A 127 7.03 1.18 12.62
C GLY A 127 6.31 2.49 12.34
N LYS A 128 6.91 3.33 11.50
CA LYS A 128 6.35 4.65 11.12
C LYS A 128 6.63 4.93 9.66
N LYS A 129 5.65 5.39 8.91
CA LYS A 129 5.82 5.89 7.52
C LYS A 129 6.95 6.93 7.41
N ALA A 130 7.08 7.79 8.44
CA ALA A 130 8.13 8.81 8.48
C ALA A 130 9.54 8.23 8.47
N ASN A 131 9.72 6.95 8.85
CA ASN A 131 11.01 6.25 8.82
C ASN A 131 11.20 5.43 7.52
N GLY A 132 10.37 5.64 6.52
CA GLY A 132 10.45 4.99 5.21
C GLY A 132 10.07 3.51 5.18
N LYS A 133 9.62 2.90 6.30
CA LYS A 133 9.06 1.53 6.34
C LYS A 133 8.04 1.40 7.47
N GLU A 134 6.87 0.85 7.14
CA GLU A 134 5.80 0.55 8.08
C GLU A 134 5.19 -0.81 7.73
N LEU A 135 5.07 -1.69 8.70
CA LEU A 135 4.27 -2.90 8.58
C LEU A 135 2.83 -2.58 8.97
N CYS A 136 1.88 -3.05 8.18
CA CYS A 136 0.44 -2.87 8.39
C CYS A 136 -0.24 -4.22 8.27
N ILE A 137 -0.85 -4.72 9.34
CA ILE A 137 -1.59 -5.97 9.37
C ILE A 137 -3.05 -5.65 9.68
N TYR A 138 -3.98 -6.12 8.86
CA TYR A 138 -5.38 -5.77 9.05
C TYR A 138 -6.37 -6.83 8.58
N GLU A 139 -7.57 -6.79 9.17
CA GLU A 139 -8.69 -7.67 8.87
C GLU A 139 -9.32 -7.28 7.52
N LYS A 140 -8.72 -7.79 6.43
CA LYS A 140 -9.09 -7.42 5.05
C LYS A 140 -10.53 -7.77 4.70
N GLY A 141 -10.98 -8.95 5.11
CA GLY A 141 -12.35 -9.37 4.84
C GLY A 141 -13.38 -8.48 5.50
N ARG A 142 -13.15 -8.07 6.75
CA ARG A 142 -14.02 -7.13 7.46
C ARG A 142 -14.02 -5.75 6.83
N GLN A 143 -12.85 -5.27 6.38
CA GLN A 143 -12.75 -4.02 5.62
C GLN A 143 -13.61 -4.05 4.34
N LEU A 144 -13.78 -5.21 3.73
CA LEU A 144 -14.62 -5.43 2.55
C LEU A 144 -16.09 -5.73 2.88
N GLY A 145 -16.47 -5.62 4.16
CA GLY A 145 -17.86 -5.76 4.61
C GLY A 145 -18.29 -7.19 4.97
N ASN A 146 -17.34 -8.14 5.04
CA ASN A 146 -17.63 -9.50 5.53
C ASN A 146 -17.13 -9.67 6.98
N PRO A 147 -18.01 -9.58 7.99
CA PRO A 147 -17.61 -9.64 9.40
C PRO A 147 -17.11 -11.02 9.83
N ASP A 148 -17.49 -12.08 9.11
CA ASP A 148 -17.13 -13.47 9.45
C ASP A 148 -15.86 -13.93 8.74
N SER A 149 -15.23 -13.07 7.94
CA SER A 149 -14.04 -13.42 7.19
C SER A 149 -12.80 -13.43 8.10
N GLU A 150 -12.03 -14.51 8.01
CA GLU A 150 -10.72 -14.64 8.64
C GLU A 150 -9.59 -14.01 7.80
N TRP A 151 -9.90 -13.44 6.64
CA TRP A 151 -8.89 -12.89 5.75
C TRP A 151 -8.14 -11.71 6.38
N LEU A 152 -6.87 -11.95 6.71
CA LEU A 152 -5.91 -10.91 7.07
C LEU A 152 -5.04 -10.55 5.88
N ARG A 153 -4.63 -9.30 5.81
CA ARG A 153 -3.60 -8.83 4.90
C ARG A 153 -2.44 -8.22 5.67
N ILE A 154 -1.25 -8.62 5.30
CA ILE A 154 0.00 -8.06 5.77
C ILE A 154 0.57 -7.20 4.65
N GLU A 155 0.83 -5.93 4.89
CA GLU A 155 1.46 -5.02 3.94
C GLU A 155 2.75 -4.47 4.53
N ILE A 156 3.83 -4.53 3.76
CA ILE A 156 5.02 -3.74 4.06
C ILE A 156 5.01 -2.52 3.14
N ARG A 157 4.93 -1.35 3.74
CA ARG A 157 4.84 -0.07 3.06
C ARG A 157 6.19 0.61 3.07
N PHE A 158 6.81 0.72 1.89
CA PHE A 158 8.08 1.40 1.68
C PHE A 158 7.84 2.82 1.20
N GLY A 159 8.58 3.77 1.79
CA GLY A 159 8.69 5.15 1.32
C GLY A 159 10.13 5.49 1.03
N ASN A 160 10.37 6.41 0.11
CA ASN A 160 11.72 6.76 -0.36
C ASN A 160 12.39 7.89 0.45
N ARG A 161 11.85 8.28 1.61
CA ARG A 161 12.35 9.43 2.37
C ARG A 161 13.84 9.29 2.74
N ASP A 162 14.22 8.11 3.25
CA ASP A 162 15.57 7.84 3.74
C ASP A 162 16.24 6.66 3.04
N ARG A 163 15.70 6.26 1.88
CA ARG A 163 16.18 5.11 1.10
C ARG A 163 15.76 5.19 -0.36
N VAL A 164 16.51 4.51 -1.20
CA VAL A 164 16.09 4.21 -2.58
C VAL A 164 15.26 2.92 -2.52
N ILE A 165 14.09 2.93 -3.16
CA ILE A 165 13.30 1.72 -3.37
C ILE A 165 13.76 1.14 -4.70
N PRO A 166 14.32 -0.09 -4.72
CA PRO A 166 14.84 -0.68 -5.95
C PRO A 166 13.71 -1.00 -6.93
N HIS A 167 13.98 -0.87 -8.22
CA HIS A 167 12.98 -1.15 -9.26
C HIS A 167 12.58 -2.62 -9.32
N ASP A 168 13.45 -3.55 -8.93
CA ASP A 168 13.17 -4.98 -8.94
C ASP A 168 12.09 -5.42 -7.93
N ILE A 169 11.64 -4.51 -7.05
CA ILE A 169 10.47 -4.75 -6.18
C ILE A 169 9.21 -5.06 -7.00
N VAL A 170 9.11 -4.55 -8.24
CA VAL A 170 7.95 -4.86 -9.11
C VAL A 170 8.05 -6.23 -9.75
N LEU A 171 9.25 -6.83 -9.83
CA LEU A 171 9.48 -8.15 -10.40
C LEU A 171 9.36 -9.27 -9.37
N ASP A 172 9.86 -9.02 -8.16
CA ASP A 172 9.86 -9.99 -7.08
C ASP A 172 9.63 -9.30 -5.72
N PRO A 173 8.36 -8.95 -5.42
CA PRO A 173 8.03 -8.30 -4.15
C PRO A 173 8.32 -9.19 -2.94
N THR A 174 8.44 -10.52 -3.11
CA THR A 174 8.69 -11.46 -2.00
C THR A 174 10.04 -11.27 -1.34
N LYS A 175 11.03 -10.75 -2.04
CA LYS A 175 12.35 -10.39 -1.48
C LYS A 175 12.27 -9.28 -0.42
N TYR A 176 11.17 -8.58 -0.37
CA TYR A 176 10.99 -7.37 0.45
C TYR A 176 10.04 -7.59 1.63
N PHE A 177 9.59 -8.84 1.82
CA PHE A 177 8.81 -9.28 2.98
C PHE A 177 9.67 -9.63 4.19
#